data_f13fe5100e1e9a9aeecd70fe81e38d7b
#
_entry.id   f13fe5100e1e9a9aeecd70fe81e38d7b
#
_cell.length_a   1.000
_cell.length_b   1.000
_cell.length_c   1.000
_cell.angle_alpha   90.00
_cell.angle_beta   90.00
_cell.angle_gamma   90.00
#
_symmetry.space_group_name_H-M   'P 1'
#
loop_
_entity.id
_entity.type
_entity.pdbx_description
1 polymer ?
#
loop_
_entity_poly.entity_id
_entity_poly.type
_entity_poly.pdbx_seq_one_letter_code
_entity_poly.pdbx_strand_id
1 'polypeptide(L)'
;MEWRFVWSRGDEHETGRALSREMLRLYRDKAREKRDVPPDIGTVFIGNNGKPMINDCYFHISHRHGLVACAVAEVPVGIDVEKIRPVSPRLVRILSPAERESVRCDEDFFRLWTLKEALIKCQGGVLGQVRHVHFRIDGDSVTCTVPGYAFSVLPAPEGYAAALCWEKLEENRHETRKK
;
A
#
# COMPACT_ATOMS: atom_id res chain seq x y z
N MET A 1 7.71 -7.86 4.92
CA MET A 1 6.43 -7.18 4.64
C MET A 1 5.31 -8.19 4.67
N GLU A 2 4.20 -7.82 5.30
CA GLU A 2 3.00 -8.65 5.40
C GLU A 2 1.77 -7.79 5.13
N TRP A 3 0.71 -8.40 4.63
CA TRP A 3 -0.58 -7.75 4.44
C TRP A 3 -1.73 -8.74 4.70
N ARG A 4 -2.93 -8.20 5.05
CA ARG A 4 -4.12 -9.01 5.33
C ARG A 4 -5.39 -8.24 4.99
N PHE A 5 -6.42 -8.98 4.58
CA PHE A 5 -7.80 -8.52 4.50
C PHE A 5 -8.65 -9.12 5.62
N VAL A 6 -9.60 -8.35 6.13
CA VAL A 6 -10.66 -8.82 7.02
C VAL A 6 -11.99 -8.15 6.67
N TRP A 7 -13.10 -8.84 6.90
CA TRP A 7 -14.42 -8.26 6.81
C TRP A 7 -14.80 -7.57 8.12
N SER A 8 -15.20 -6.31 8.05
CA SER A 8 -15.80 -5.60 9.17
C SER A 8 -17.27 -6.03 9.34
N ARG A 9 -17.65 -6.29 10.57
CA ARG A 9 -19.03 -6.57 10.96
C ARG A 9 -19.71 -5.34 11.57
N GLY A 10 -19.06 -4.19 11.56
CA GLY A 10 -19.53 -2.93 12.16
C GLY A 10 -18.69 -1.75 11.68
N ASP A 11 -18.04 -1.03 12.59
CA ASP A 11 -17.18 0.11 12.27
C ASP A 11 -15.87 -0.35 11.59
N GLU A 12 -15.68 0.08 10.35
CA GLU A 12 -14.47 -0.23 9.55
C GLU A 12 -13.21 0.38 10.17
N HIS A 13 -13.30 1.56 10.79
CA HIS A 13 -12.17 2.21 11.46
C HIS A 13 -11.74 1.44 12.71
N GLU A 14 -12.69 0.96 13.49
CA GLU A 14 -12.40 0.14 14.68
C GLU A 14 -11.78 -1.21 14.26
N THR A 15 -12.34 -1.86 13.25
CA THR A 15 -11.81 -3.08 12.64
C THR A 15 -10.39 -2.85 12.14
N GLY A 16 -10.12 -1.73 11.46
CA GLY A 16 -8.78 -1.37 10.97
C GLY A 16 -7.77 -1.18 12.10
N ARG A 17 -8.16 -0.50 13.19
CA ARG A 17 -7.31 -0.34 14.38
C ARG A 17 -7.01 -1.67 15.08
N ALA A 18 -7.99 -2.56 15.16
CA ALA A 18 -7.79 -3.89 15.73
C ALA A 18 -6.85 -4.73 14.87
N LEU A 19 -7.08 -4.76 13.55
CA LEU A 19 -6.25 -5.49 12.60
C LEU A 19 -4.79 -4.98 12.59
N SER A 20 -4.58 -3.66 12.61
CA SER A 20 -3.22 -3.11 12.62
C SER A 20 -2.46 -3.48 13.88
N ARG A 21 -3.11 -3.45 15.06
CA ARG A 21 -2.48 -3.87 16.33
C ARG A 21 -2.10 -5.35 16.31
N GLU A 22 -2.98 -6.22 15.81
CA GLU A 22 -2.69 -7.65 15.66
C GLU A 22 -1.51 -7.89 14.73
N MET A 23 -1.54 -7.29 13.53
CA MET A 23 -0.49 -7.47 12.53
C MET A 23 0.86 -6.92 12.98
N LEU A 24 0.89 -5.75 13.61
CA LEU A 24 2.11 -5.19 14.20
C LEU A 24 2.69 -6.11 15.26
N ARG A 25 1.86 -6.67 16.15
CA ARG A 25 2.30 -7.66 17.14
C ARG A 25 2.93 -8.89 16.48
N LEU A 26 2.21 -9.52 15.54
CA LEU A 26 2.70 -10.71 14.84
C LEU A 26 3.98 -10.42 14.04
N TYR A 27 4.06 -9.28 13.38
CA TYR A 27 5.24 -8.88 12.62
C TYR A 27 6.47 -8.71 13.51
N ARG A 28 6.29 -8.10 14.67
CA ARG A 28 7.35 -7.90 15.67
C ARG A 28 7.78 -9.22 16.33
N ASP A 29 6.83 -10.11 16.64
CA ASP A 29 7.16 -11.42 17.22
C ASP A 29 8.05 -12.22 16.25
N LYS A 30 7.73 -12.22 14.94
CA LYS A 30 8.58 -12.83 13.90
C LYS A 30 9.95 -12.15 13.76
N ALA A 31 10.03 -10.82 13.89
CA ALA A 31 11.29 -10.10 13.82
C ALA A 31 12.19 -10.39 15.03
N ARG A 32 11.60 -10.60 16.22
CA ARG A 32 12.30 -10.99 17.45
C ARG A 32 12.94 -12.37 17.34
N GLU A 33 12.20 -13.35 16.82
CA GLU A 33 12.73 -14.70 16.61
C GLU A 33 14.00 -14.69 15.73
N LYS A 34 14.15 -13.67 14.89
CA LYS A 34 15.29 -13.52 13.98
C LYS A 34 16.47 -12.72 14.55
N ARG A 35 16.27 -11.84 15.54
CA ARG A 35 17.26 -10.82 15.94
C ARG A 35 17.64 -10.78 17.42
N ASP A 36 17.08 -11.60 18.27
CA ASP A 36 17.37 -11.60 19.73
C ASP A 36 17.14 -10.23 20.42
N VAL A 37 16.09 -9.49 20.04
CA VAL A 37 15.79 -8.14 20.52
C VAL A 37 14.83 -8.16 21.71
N PRO A 38 15.04 -7.35 22.78
CA PRO A 38 14.19 -7.30 23.97
C PRO A 38 12.75 -6.85 23.70
N PRO A 39 11.79 -7.17 24.59
CA PRO A 39 10.36 -6.92 24.40
C PRO A 39 9.96 -5.49 24.74
N ASP A 40 10.32 -4.50 23.93
CA ASP A 40 9.72 -3.18 24.07
C ASP A 40 8.50 -3.03 23.14
N ILE A 41 7.34 -2.73 23.74
CA ILE A 41 6.11 -2.40 23.02
C ILE A 41 6.26 -0.93 22.64
N GLY A 42 6.93 -0.65 21.50
CA GLY A 42 7.19 0.71 21.06
C GLY A 42 5.92 1.57 21.00
N THR A 43 6.09 2.84 21.32
CA THR A 43 5.08 3.87 21.23
C THR A 43 4.72 4.12 19.76
N VAL A 44 3.44 4.33 19.46
CA VAL A 44 3.01 4.82 18.15
C VAL A 44 3.43 6.27 18.01
N PHE A 45 4.26 6.59 17.04
CA PHE A 45 4.63 7.93 16.68
C PHE A 45 3.86 8.37 15.43
N ILE A 46 3.52 9.64 15.37
CA ILE A 46 3.02 10.25 14.13
C ILE A 46 4.24 10.86 13.43
N GLY A 47 4.59 10.31 12.29
CA GLY A 47 5.69 10.84 11.47
C GLY A 47 5.37 12.24 10.93
N ASN A 48 6.38 12.94 10.40
CA ASN A 48 6.28 14.31 9.89
C ASN A 48 5.21 14.50 8.81
N ASN A 49 4.79 13.43 8.15
CA ASN A 49 3.76 13.38 7.12
C ASN A 49 2.40 12.87 7.65
N GLY A 50 2.19 12.88 8.97
CA GLY A 50 0.92 12.47 9.61
C GLY A 50 0.66 10.96 9.65
N LYS A 51 1.65 10.12 9.29
CA LYS A 51 1.50 8.66 9.31
C LYS A 51 1.83 8.09 10.69
N PRO A 52 1.05 7.11 11.15
CA PRO A 52 1.41 6.37 12.35
C PRO A 52 2.60 5.44 12.05
N MET A 53 3.61 5.52 12.91
CA MET A 53 4.81 4.68 12.89
C MET A 53 5.00 4.05 14.27
N ILE A 54 5.51 2.85 14.29
CA ILE A 54 5.95 2.19 15.54
C ILE A 54 7.36 1.68 15.30
N ASN A 55 8.33 2.18 16.09
CA ASN A 55 9.72 1.71 16.14
C ASN A 55 10.12 0.83 14.94
N ASP A 56 10.65 1.38 13.88
CA ASP A 56 11.15 0.70 12.68
C ASP A 56 10.10 -0.11 11.87
N CYS A 57 8.81 -0.03 12.22
CA CYS A 57 7.73 -0.63 11.45
C CYS A 57 6.79 0.43 10.92
N TYR A 58 6.58 0.40 9.62
CA TYR A 58 5.56 1.18 8.94
C TYR A 58 4.31 0.33 8.78
N PHE A 59 3.15 0.96 8.93
CA PHE A 59 1.89 0.29 8.61
C PHE A 59 0.91 1.24 7.94
N HIS A 60 0.01 0.67 7.16
CA HIS A 60 -1.08 1.41 6.55
C HIS A 60 -2.38 0.61 6.58
N ILE A 61 -3.50 1.29 6.70
CA ILE A 61 -4.85 0.72 6.69
C ILE A 61 -5.64 1.37 5.57
N SER A 62 -6.39 0.57 4.84
CA SER A 62 -7.43 1.01 3.91
C SER A 62 -8.71 0.24 4.18
N HIS A 63 -9.86 0.85 3.94
CA HIS A 63 -11.15 0.18 4.08
C HIS A 63 -12.16 0.72 3.07
N ARG A 64 -13.04 -0.17 2.60
CA ARG A 64 -14.09 0.18 1.66
C ARG A 64 -15.23 -0.82 1.73
N HIS A 65 -16.46 -0.33 2.01
CA HIS A 65 -17.69 -1.13 1.99
C HIS A 65 -17.57 -2.49 2.71
N GLY A 66 -17.10 -2.46 3.94
CA GLY A 66 -16.96 -3.64 4.80
C GLY A 66 -15.62 -4.38 4.68
N LEU A 67 -14.86 -4.20 3.60
CA LEU A 67 -13.54 -4.80 3.49
C LEU A 67 -12.49 -3.87 4.09
N VAL A 68 -11.68 -4.39 4.99
CA VAL A 68 -10.56 -3.70 5.64
C VAL A 68 -9.26 -4.40 5.26
N ALA A 69 -8.28 -3.62 4.83
CA ALA A 69 -6.94 -4.05 4.48
C ALA A 69 -5.90 -3.40 5.39
N CYS A 70 -4.89 -4.14 5.77
CA CYS A 70 -3.74 -3.61 6.49
C CYS A 70 -2.45 -4.20 5.92
N ALA A 71 -1.40 -3.37 5.83
CA ALA A 71 -0.04 -3.79 5.49
C ALA A 71 0.94 -3.31 6.56
N VAL A 72 1.98 -4.12 6.82
CA VAL A 72 3.08 -3.83 7.77
C VAL A 72 4.41 -4.15 7.10
N ALA A 73 5.41 -3.28 7.24
CA ALA A 73 6.74 -3.44 6.65
C ALA A 73 7.83 -2.72 7.44
N GLU A 74 9.10 -3.03 7.17
CA GLU A 74 10.28 -2.30 7.68
C GLU A 74 10.60 -1.04 6.86
N VAL A 75 9.87 -0.81 5.77
CA VAL A 75 10.00 0.36 4.89
C VAL A 75 8.64 1.04 4.74
N PRO A 76 8.59 2.31 4.33
CA PRO A 76 7.34 2.98 4.00
C PRO A 76 6.45 2.11 3.11
N VAL A 77 5.20 1.94 3.51
CA VAL A 77 4.24 1.08 2.85
C VAL A 77 2.88 1.78 2.72
N GLY A 78 2.18 1.52 1.63
CA GLY A 78 0.81 1.96 1.40
C GLY A 78 -0.01 0.82 0.82
N ILE A 79 -1.21 0.62 1.34
CA ILE A 79 -2.19 -0.33 0.82
C ILE A 79 -3.47 0.41 0.47
N ASP A 80 -4.11 0.01 -0.61
CA ASP A 80 -5.44 0.49 -0.95
C ASP A 80 -6.37 -0.65 -1.31
N VAL A 81 -7.65 -0.47 -0.99
CA VAL A 81 -8.75 -1.37 -1.37
C VAL A 81 -9.95 -0.55 -1.81
N GLU A 82 -10.54 -0.92 -2.94
CA GLU A 82 -11.73 -0.30 -3.50
C GLU A 82 -12.75 -1.33 -3.94
N LYS A 83 -14.04 -1.02 -3.76
CA LYS A 83 -15.12 -1.81 -4.32
C LYS A 83 -15.28 -1.46 -5.80
N ILE A 84 -15.29 -2.46 -6.66
CA ILE A 84 -15.53 -2.30 -8.09
C ILE A 84 -16.99 -1.87 -8.30
N ARG A 85 -17.20 -0.81 -9.07
CA ARG A 85 -18.50 -0.20 -9.36
C ARG A 85 -18.44 0.54 -10.69
N PRO A 86 -19.55 0.92 -11.31
CA PRO A 86 -19.55 1.71 -12.53
C PRO A 86 -18.72 2.99 -12.39
N VAL A 87 -17.77 3.20 -13.31
CA VAL A 87 -16.83 4.33 -13.29
C VAL A 87 -17.40 5.51 -14.07
N SER A 88 -17.48 6.67 -13.42
CA SER A 88 -17.91 7.88 -14.12
C SER A 88 -16.82 8.41 -15.08
N PRO A 89 -17.19 9.04 -16.23
CA PRO A 89 -16.23 9.62 -17.15
C PRO A 89 -15.30 10.69 -16.53
N ARG A 90 -15.75 11.34 -15.46
CA ARG A 90 -14.93 12.31 -14.71
C ARG A 90 -13.80 11.62 -13.97
N LEU A 91 -14.09 10.45 -13.38
CA LEU A 91 -13.10 9.71 -12.60
C LEU A 91 -12.00 9.13 -13.50
N VAL A 92 -12.35 8.69 -14.71
CA VAL A 92 -11.38 8.18 -15.69
C VAL A 92 -10.29 9.22 -16.02
N ARG A 93 -10.60 10.52 -15.91
CA ARG A 93 -9.63 11.60 -16.19
C ARG A 93 -8.44 11.66 -15.23
N ILE A 94 -8.48 10.96 -14.12
CA ILE A 94 -7.34 10.88 -13.20
C ILE A 94 -6.23 9.97 -13.75
N LEU A 95 -6.59 9.05 -14.62
CA LEU A 95 -5.64 8.21 -15.33
C LEU A 95 -4.94 9.02 -16.44
N SER A 96 -3.69 8.69 -16.70
CA SER A 96 -2.95 9.20 -17.85
C SER A 96 -3.56 8.74 -19.17
N PRO A 97 -3.26 9.39 -20.30
CA PRO A 97 -3.74 8.94 -21.61
C PRO A 97 -3.41 7.46 -21.88
N ALA A 98 -2.17 7.04 -21.64
CA ALA A 98 -1.74 5.66 -21.87
C ALA A 98 -2.47 4.64 -20.96
N GLU A 99 -2.72 5.01 -19.70
CA GLU A 99 -3.50 4.16 -18.80
C GLU A 99 -4.95 4.03 -19.25
N ARG A 100 -5.57 5.11 -19.75
CA ARG A 100 -6.95 5.07 -20.26
C ARG A 100 -7.12 4.11 -21.43
N GLU A 101 -6.12 4.04 -22.32
CA GLU A 101 -6.12 3.12 -23.45
C GLU A 101 -6.08 1.65 -23.01
N SER A 102 -5.57 1.35 -21.81
CA SER A 102 -5.52 0.00 -21.26
C SER A 102 -6.79 -0.40 -20.51
N VAL A 103 -7.67 0.55 -20.15
CA VAL A 103 -8.92 0.30 -19.41
C VAL A 103 -10.01 -0.19 -20.37
N ARG A 104 -10.45 -1.43 -20.19
CA ARG A 104 -11.53 -2.07 -20.97
C ARG A 104 -12.79 -2.30 -20.15
N CYS A 105 -12.66 -2.34 -18.82
CA CYS A 105 -13.76 -2.54 -17.88
C CYS A 105 -13.52 -1.78 -16.57
N ASP A 106 -14.52 -1.73 -15.71
CA ASP A 106 -14.42 -1.05 -14.40
C ASP A 106 -13.32 -1.66 -13.53
N GLU A 107 -13.08 -2.97 -13.61
CA GLU A 107 -12.01 -3.64 -12.87
C GLU A 107 -10.63 -3.12 -13.26
N ASP A 108 -10.34 -2.96 -14.55
CA ASP A 108 -9.05 -2.40 -15.03
C ASP A 108 -8.82 -1.00 -14.46
N PHE A 109 -9.88 -0.18 -14.43
CA PHE A 109 -9.82 1.15 -13.83
C PHE A 109 -9.45 1.05 -12.34
N PHE A 110 -10.14 0.20 -11.55
CA PHE A 110 -9.91 0.12 -10.11
C PHE A 110 -8.56 -0.50 -9.78
N ARG A 111 -8.01 -1.39 -10.59
CA ARG A 111 -6.64 -1.90 -10.45
C ARG A 111 -5.61 -0.76 -10.58
N LEU A 112 -5.75 0.11 -11.57
CA LEU A 112 -4.88 1.29 -11.74
C LEU A 112 -5.12 2.34 -10.64
N TRP A 113 -6.37 2.56 -10.25
CA TRP A 113 -6.74 3.48 -9.20
C TRP A 113 -6.11 3.10 -7.86
N THR A 114 -6.26 1.84 -7.44
CA THR A 114 -5.68 1.34 -6.18
C THR A 114 -4.15 1.42 -6.16
N LEU A 115 -3.47 1.23 -7.30
CA LEU A 115 -2.02 1.45 -7.41
C LEU A 115 -1.64 2.91 -7.16
N LYS A 116 -2.38 3.86 -7.71
CA LYS A 116 -2.17 5.30 -7.48
C LYS A 116 -2.41 5.67 -6.01
N GLU A 117 -3.51 5.20 -5.43
CA GLU A 117 -3.82 5.43 -4.02
C GLU A 117 -2.80 4.78 -3.08
N ALA A 118 -2.33 3.56 -3.38
CA ALA A 118 -1.30 2.89 -2.61
C ALA A 118 0.02 3.68 -2.63
N LEU A 119 0.41 4.27 -3.78
CA LEU A 119 1.58 5.13 -3.88
C LEU A 119 1.43 6.40 -3.01
N ILE A 120 0.30 7.10 -3.12
CA ILE A 120 0.00 8.28 -2.30
C ILE A 120 0.12 7.93 -0.81
N LYS A 121 -0.48 6.81 -0.44
CA LYS A 121 -0.48 6.31 0.94
C LYS A 121 0.92 5.91 1.40
N CYS A 122 1.75 5.37 0.52
CA CYS A 122 3.14 5.06 0.80
C CYS A 122 3.97 6.33 1.01
N GLN A 123 3.80 7.34 0.17
CA GLN A 123 4.54 8.60 0.22
C GLN A 123 4.06 9.58 1.30
N GLY A 124 2.83 9.43 1.81
CA GLY A 124 2.18 10.46 2.65
C GLY A 124 1.77 11.70 1.86
N GLY A 125 1.55 11.54 0.57
CA GLY A 125 1.22 12.61 -0.37
C GLY A 125 -0.27 12.87 -0.55
N VAL A 126 -0.61 13.66 -1.56
CA VAL A 126 -1.99 14.00 -1.95
C VAL A 126 -2.26 13.58 -3.40
N LEU A 127 -3.53 13.31 -3.70
CA LEU A 127 -4.00 12.77 -4.98
C LEU A 127 -3.51 13.54 -6.23
N GLY A 128 -3.34 14.85 -6.14
CA GLY A 128 -2.87 15.68 -7.26
C GLY A 128 -1.49 15.31 -7.81
N GLN A 129 -0.65 14.72 -6.98
CA GLN A 129 0.74 14.36 -7.32
C GLN A 129 0.83 13.15 -8.25
N VAL A 130 -0.17 12.27 -8.28
CA VAL A 130 -0.14 11.02 -9.06
C VAL A 130 -0.72 11.12 -10.47
N ARG A 131 -1.19 12.29 -10.89
CA ARG A 131 -1.69 12.49 -12.26
C ARG A 131 -0.61 12.26 -13.33
N HIS A 132 0.64 12.53 -12.99
CA HIS A 132 1.81 12.35 -13.87
C HIS A 132 2.49 11.00 -13.71
N VAL A 133 1.98 10.17 -12.80
CA VAL A 133 2.50 8.83 -12.58
C VAL A 133 1.78 7.87 -13.51
N HIS A 134 2.56 7.09 -14.25
CA HIS A 134 2.03 6.10 -15.19
C HIS A 134 2.32 4.69 -14.69
N PHE A 135 1.27 3.89 -14.62
CA PHE A 135 1.34 2.48 -14.30
C PHE A 135 1.08 1.63 -15.55
N ARG A 136 1.79 0.52 -15.65
CA ARG A 136 1.50 -0.55 -16.58
C ARG A 136 1.41 -1.86 -15.83
N ILE A 137 0.32 -2.58 -16.04
CA ILE A 137 0.07 -3.91 -15.49
C ILE A 137 0.23 -4.92 -16.63
N ASP A 138 1.07 -5.94 -16.44
CA ASP A 138 1.30 -7.02 -17.39
C ASP A 138 1.30 -8.35 -16.62
N GLY A 139 0.16 -9.03 -16.63
CA GLY A 139 -0.10 -10.16 -15.73
C GLY A 139 0.03 -9.76 -14.26
N ASP A 140 0.94 -10.38 -13.54
CA ASP A 140 1.25 -10.07 -12.13
C ASP A 140 2.31 -8.96 -11.98
N SER A 141 2.92 -8.52 -13.08
CA SER A 141 3.97 -7.50 -13.06
C SER A 141 3.37 -6.11 -13.11
N VAL A 142 3.88 -5.23 -12.26
CA VAL A 142 3.52 -3.81 -12.24
C VAL A 142 4.77 -2.96 -12.44
N THR A 143 4.74 -2.10 -13.45
CA THR A 143 5.77 -1.08 -13.67
C THR A 143 5.21 0.32 -13.46
N CYS A 144 6.05 1.25 -13.02
CA CYS A 144 5.68 2.61 -12.70
C CYS A 144 6.79 3.57 -13.11
N THR A 145 6.43 4.79 -13.51
CA THR A 145 7.39 5.85 -13.88
C THR A 145 8.09 6.48 -12.68
N VAL A 146 7.63 6.23 -11.45
CA VAL A 146 8.27 6.76 -10.24
C VAL A 146 9.31 5.75 -9.75
N PRO A 147 10.62 6.13 -9.70
CA PRO A 147 11.67 5.25 -9.18
C PRO A 147 11.58 5.12 -7.65
N GLY A 148 12.27 4.12 -7.11
CA GLY A 148 12.39 3.92 -5.65
C GLY A 148 11.22 3.19 -5.01
N TYR A 149 10.17 2.81 -5.76
CA TYR A 149 9.01 2.09 -5.27
C TYR A 149 8.80 0.76 -5.98
N ALA A 150 8.22 -0.18 -5.28
CA ALA A 150 7.71 -1.43 -5.83
C ALA A 150 6.22 -1.56 -5.55
N PHE A 151 5.53 -2.33 -6.39
CA PHE A 151 4.08 -2.44 -6.39
C PHE A 151 3.63 -3.88 -6.60
N SER A 152 2.46 -4.20 -6.08
CA SER A 152 1.75 -5.44 -6.36
C SER A 152 0.25 -5.16 -6.42
N VAL A 153 -0.42 -5.72 -7.44
CA VAL A 153 -1.86 -5.90 -7.39
C VAL A 153 -2.13 -7.10 -6.50
N LEU A 154 -3.03 -6.95 -5.52
CA LEU A 154 -3.29 -7.98 -4.53
C LEU A 154 -4.50 -8.84 -4.93
N PRO A 155 -4.53 -10.14 -4.61
CA PRO A 155 -5.69 -11.00 -4.78
C PRO A 155 -6.79 -10.60 -3.79
N ALA A 156 -7.59 -9.61 -4.17
CA ALA A 156 -8.72 -9.14 -3.35
C ALA A 156 -9.94 -10.07 -3.51
N PRO A 157 -10.89 -10.08 -2.54
CA PRO A 157 -12.16 -10.74 -2.69
C PRO A 157 -12.93 -10.28 -3.93
N GLU A 158 -13.82 -11.14 -4.45
CA GLU A 158 -14.66 -10.83 -5.61
C GLU A 158 -15.39 -9.48 -5.45
N GLY A 159 -15.39 -8.67 -6.51
CA GLY A 159 -15.97 -7.34 -6.54
C GLY A 159 -15.10 -6.24 -5.90
N TYR A 160 -13.85 -6.55 -5.56
CA TYR A 160 -12.88 -5.59 -5.04
C TYR A 160 -11.58 -5.60 -5.85
N ALA A 161 -10.92 -4.45 -5.87
CA ALA A 161 -9.54 -4.29 -6.32
C ALA A 161 -8.68 -3.83 -5.14
N ALA A 162 -7.44 -4.30 -5.08
CA ALA A 162 -6.49 -3.88 -4.06
C ALA A 162 -5.07 -3.82 -4.60
N ALA A 163 -4.28 -2.91 -4.06
CA ALA A 163 -2.86 -2.78 -4.41
C ALA A 163 -2.01 -2.42 -3.20
N LEU A 164 -0.75 -2.76 -3.31
CA LEU A 164 0.30 -2.51 -2.34
C LEU A 164 1.43 -1.73 -3.02
N CYS A 165 1.97 -0.76 -2.30
CA CYS A 165 3.17 0.00 -2.65
C CYS A 165 4.14 -0.02 -1.48
N TRP A 166 5.43 -0.17 -1.75
CA TRP A 166 6.47 -0.04 -0.72
C TRP A 166 7.72 0.60 -1.30
N GLU A 167 8.48 1.29 -0.45
CA GLU A 167 9.76 1.85 -0.80
C GLU A 167 10.79 0.72 -0.97
N LYS A 168 11.57 0.76 -2.05
CA LYS A 168 12.68 -0.18 -2.25
C LYS A 168 13.84 0.22 -1.34
N LEU A 169 14.39 -0.74 -0.61
CA LEU A 169 15.69 -0.52 0.02
C LEU A 169 16.73 -0.24 -1.07
N GLU A 170 17.46 0.87 -0.95
CA GLU A 170 18.62 1.09 -1.81
C GLU A 170 19.62 -0.04 -1.52
N GLU A 171 19.89 -0.86 -2.53
CA GLU A 171 21.05 -1.76 -2.47
C GLU A 171 22.28 -0.88 -2.27
N ASN A 172 22.94 -1.01 -1.12
CA ASN A 172 24.15 -0.25 -0.77
C ASN A 172 25.14 -0.28 -1.94
N ARG A 173 25.26 0.85 -2.66
CA ARG A 173 26.41 1.14 -3.54
C ARG A 173 27.66 1.39 -2.70
N HIS A 174 28.06 0.41 -1.90
CA HIS A 174 29.35 0.38 -1.22
C HIS A 174 30.31 -0.60 -1.89
N GLU A 175 30.48 -0.45 -3.22
CA GLU A 175 31.65 -1.01 -3.91
C GLU A 175 32.04 -0.08 -5.04
N THR A 176 32.68 1.04 -4.73
CA THR A 176 33.66 1.69 -5.63
C THR A 176 34.23 2.95 -4.96
N ARG A 177 35.03 2.77 -3.90
CA ARG A 177 36.07 3.71 -3.51
C ARG A 177 37.23 2.93 -2.88
N LYS A 178 37.90 2.11 -3.68
CA LYS A 178 39.29 1.72 -3.48
C LYS A 178 39.92 1.69 -4.86
N LYS A 179 40.49 2.79 -5.27
CA LYS A 179 41.69 2.90 -6.10
C LYS A 179 42.33 4.25 -5.82
#